data_7e0551726b7858a397c91410a2089148
#
_entry.id   7e0551726b7858a397c91410a2089148
#
_cell.length_a   1.000
_cell.length_b   1.000
_cell.length_c   1.000
_cell.angle_alpha   90.00
_cell.angle_beta   90.00
_cell.angle_gamma   90.00
#
_symmetry.space_group_name_H-M   'P 1'
#
loop_
_entity.id
_entity.type
_entity.pdbx_description
1 polymer ?
#
loop_
_entity_poly.entity_id
_entity_poly.type
_entity_poly.pdbx_seq_one_letter_code
_entity_poly.pdbx_strand_id
1 'polypeptide(L)'
;MFILNLIGDDKDFAKWLLQLGEGRLQTHDDVGDDTIEIPPEFLTDDSLVTEVYGKKLTPTQAKEFPDRAILCPKNEDTFLLNDDVINRLEGDVQSYFSVDSIDATDEQERLNFPTEFLNALTPSGMPPHHLQLKIGAIVMLLRNLNTKRGLCNGTRLIVTKKTSHRKQGVQT
;
A
#
# COMPACT_ATOMS: atom_id res chain seq x y z
N MET A 1 -5.50 -13.30 -3.19
CA MET A 1 -6.94 -13.15 -3.36
C MET A 1 -7.23 -11.66 -3.44
N PHE A 2 -7.67 -11.19 -4.57
CA PHE A 2 -7.91 -9.77 -4.81
C PHE A 2 -9.41 -9.52 -4.71
N ILE A 3 -9.82 -8.58 -3.91
CA ILE A 3 -11.24 -8.23 -3.75
C ILE A 3 -11.47 -6.93 -4.49
N LEU A 4 -12.23 -6.99 -5.57
CA LEU A 4 -12.72 -5.83 -6.29
C LEU A 4 -13.77 -5.10 -5.47
N ASN A 5 -13.72 -3.77 -5.49
CA ASN A 5 -14.79 -2.95 -4.93
C ASN A 5 -15.99 -3.01 -5.87
N LEU A 6 -16.97 -3.81 -5.51
CA LEU A 6 -18.14 -4.07 -6.32
C LEU A 6 -19.19 -2.99 -6.11
N ILE A 7 -19.54 -2.33 -7.19
CA ILE A 7 -20.77 -1.57 -7.33
C ILE A 7 -21.85 -2.58 -7.76
N GLY A 8 -22.32 -3.36 -6.83
CA GLY A 8 -23.40 -4.34 -6.96
C GLY A 8 -24.13 -4.45 -5.63
N ASP A 9 -25.17 -5.24 -5.55
CA ASP A 9 -25.97 -5.32 -4.31
C ASP A 9 -25.06 -5.74 -3.13
N ASP A 10 -24.62 -4.76 -2.33
CA ASP A 10 -23.67 -4.92 -1.22
C ASP A 10 -24.04 -6.07 -0.27
N LYS A 11 -25.31 -6.47 -0.25
CA LYS A 11 -25.82 -7.54 0.59
C LYS A 11 -25.42 -8.94 0.12
N ASP A 12 -25.41 -9.19 -1.17
CA ASP A 12 -25.04 -10.51 -1.70
C ASP A 12 -23.54 -10.74 -1.58
N PHE A 13 -22.74 -9.71 -1.82
CA PHE A 13 -21.31 -9.76 -1.57
C PHE A 13 -20.98 -9.93 -0.08
N ALA A 14 -21.63 -9.18 0.81
CA ALA A 14 -21.46 -9.32 2.24
C ALA A 14 -21.83 -10.71 2.75
N LYS A 15 -22.91 -11.31 2.21
CA LYS A 15 -23.34 -12.66 2.51
C LYS A 15 -22.31 -13.70 2.04
N TRP A 16 -21.80 -13.53 0.82
CA TRP A 16 -20.77 -14.41 0.27
C TRP A 16 -19.48 -14.34 1.12
N LEU A 17 -19.03 -13.14 1.51
CA LEU A 17 -17.86 -12.96 2.40
C LEU A 17 -18.07 -13.63 3.77
N LEU A 18 -19.28 -13.52 4.32
CA LEU A 18 -19.60 -14.17 5.59
C LEU A 18 -19.52 -15.70 5.45
N GLN A 19 -20.11 -16.26 4.40
CA GLN A 19 -20.06 -17.70 4.13
C GLN A 19 -18.63 -18.19 3.90
N LEU A 20 -17.79 -17.40 3.20
CA LEU A 20 -16.35 -17.65 3.05
C LEU A 20 -15.64 -17.69 4.41
N GLY A 21 -15.87 -16.67 5.23
CA GLY A 21 -15.23 -16.56 6.56
C GLY A 21 -15.67 -17.66 7.54
N GLU A 22 -16.85 -18.20 7.39
CA GLU A 22 -17.41 -19.28 8.20
C GLU A 22 -17.15 -20.69 7.62
N GLY A 23 -16.46 -20.78 6.47
CA GLY A 23 -16.17 -22.06 5.80
C GLY A 23 -17.42 -22.78 5.30
N ARG A 24 -18.48 -22.02 4.95
CA ARG A 24 -19.79 -22.56 4.50
C ARG A 24 -19.98 -22.49 2.99
N LEU A 25 -18.98 -22.04 2.23
CA LEU A 25 -19.02 -22.13 0.77
C LEU A 25 -18.89 -23.58 0.34
N GLN A 26 -19.57 -23.92 -0.76
CA GLN A 26 -19.44 -25.25 -1.34
C GLN A 26 -18.02 -25.48 -1.82
N THR A 27 -17.43 -26.59 -1.39
CA THR A 27 -16.15 -27.06 -1.89
C THR A 27 -16.36 -27.93 -3.11
N HIS A 28 -15.45 -27.90 -4.07
CA HIS A 28 -15.47 -28.77 -5.22
C HIS A 28 -14.66 -30.05 -4.91
N ASP A 29 -15.36 -31.14 -4.70
CA ASP A 29 -14.77 -32.45 -4.36
C ASP A 29 -13.73 -32.93 -5.38
N ASP A 30 -13.87 -32.51 -6.65
CA ASP A 30 -12.95 -32.87 -7.75
C ASP A 30 -11.58 -32.18 -7.69
N VAL A 31 -11.43 -31.09 -6.91
CA VAL A 31 -10.23 -30.25 -6.89
C VAL A 31 -9.53 -30.26 -5.52
N GLY A 32 -10.21 -30.71 -4.48
CA GLY A 32 -9.70 -30.83 -3.10
C GLY A 32 -10.59 -30.13 -2.08
N ASP A 33 -10.59 -30.64 -0.86
CA ASP A 33 -11.46 -30.20 0.24
C ASP A 33 -11.29 -28.73 0.65
N ASP A 34 -10.17 -28.10 0.29
CA ASP A 34 -9.82 -26.72 0.64
C ASP A 34 -10.04 -25.72 -0.51
N THR A 35 -10.77 -26.10 -1.55
CA THR A 35 -11.02 -25.26 -2.72
C THR A 35 -12.42 -24.67 -2.73
N ILE A 36 -12.52 -23.42 -3.13
CA ILE A 36 -13.79 -22.71 -3.29
C ILE A 36 -13.91 -22.14 -4.70
N GLU A 37 -15.12 -22.03 -5.20
CA GLU A 37 -15.42 -21.31 -6.43
C GLU A 37 -15.52 -19.81 -6.16
N ILE A 38 -14.77 -19.02 -6.94
CA ILE A 38 -14.89 -17.57 -6.91
C ILE A 38 -15.88 -17.16 -7.99
N PRO A 39 -16.97 -16.43 -7.64
CA PRO A 39 -17.94 -15.96 -8.62
C PRO A 39 -17.26 -15.21 -9.78
N PRO A 40 -17.66 -15.45 -11.04
CA PRO A 40 -17.05 -14.85 -12.22
C PRO A 40 -17.04 -13.31 -12.19
N GLU A 41 -18.03 -12.70 -11.57
CA GLU A 41 -18.13 -11.25 -11.39
C GLU A 41 -17.03 -10.67 -10.49
N PHE A 42 -16.31 -11.51 -9.74
CA PHE A 42 -15.19 -11.11 -8.89
C PHE A 42 -13.83 -11.35 -9.56
N LEU A 43 -13.84 -11.89 -10.76
CA LEU A 43 -12.64 -12.11 -11.56
C LEU A 43 -12.44 -10.96 -12.55
N THR A 44 -11.19 -10.67 -12.86
CA THR A 44 -10.83 -9.75 -13.93
C THR A 44 -9.79 -10.40 -14.83
N ASP A 45 -9.95 -10.22 -16.13
CA ASP A 45 -9.01 -10.67 -17.16
C ASP A 45 -7.86 -9.69 -17.36
N ASP A 46 -7.97 -8.45 -16.85
CA ASP A 46 -6.94 -7.41 -16.91
C ASP A 46 -6.19 -7.31 -15.58
N SER A 47 -5.14 -6.53 -15.56
CA SER A 47 -4.42 -6.18 -14.32
C SER A 47 -5.37 -5.48 -13.34
N LEU A 48 -5.41 -5.92 -12.09
CA LEU A 48 -6.21 -5.32 -11.03
C LEU A 48 -5.95 -3.81 -10.88
N VAL A 49 -4.70 -3.37 -11.09
CA VAL A 49 -4.34 -1.95 -11.10
C VAL A 49 -5.03 -1.21 -12.25
N THR A 50 -5.14 -1.84 -13.43
CA THR A 50 -5.84 -1.26 -14.57
C THR A 50 -7.32 -1.13 -14.30
N GLU A 51 -7.93 -2.13 -13.68
CA GLU A 51 -9.35 -2.15 -13.35
C GLU A 51 -9.71 -1.07 -12.32
N VAL A 52 -8.92 -0.97 -11.25
CA VAL A 52 -9.19 -0.04 -10.15
C VAL A 52 -8.84 1.40 -10.49
N TYR A 53 -7.70 1.63 -11.16
CA TYR A 53 -7.12 2.96 -11.37
C TYR A 53 -7.00 3.38 -12.83
N GLY A 54 -7.15 2.46 -13.78
CA GLY A 54 -6.97 2.73 -15.20
C GLY A 54 -5.51 2.54 -15.68
N LYS A 55 -5.35 2.63 -17.02
CA LYS A 55 -4.03 2.43 -17.66
C LYS A 55 -3.07 3.60 -17.45
N LYS A 56 -3.60 4.82 -17.35
CA LYS A 56 -2.85 6.05 -17.09
C LYS A 56 -3.58 6.87 -16.05
N LEU A 57 -2.82 7.52 -15.20
CA LEU A 57 -3.32 8.33 -14.10
C LEU A 57 -2.82 9.75 -14.22
N THR A 58 -3.73 10.71 -14.12
CA THR A 58 -3.37 12.13 -13.98
C THR A 58 -3.50 12.57 -12.53
N PRO A 59 -2.76 13.59 -12.07
CA PRO A 59 -2.91 14.12 -10.71
C PRO A 59 -4.33 14.63 -10.39
N THR A 60 -5.10 14.98 -11.42
CA THR A 60 -6.49 15.42 -11.26
C THR A 60 -7.40 14.23 -10.96
N GLN A 61 -7.27 13.14 -11.73
CA GLN A 61 -8.02 11.90 -11.52
C GLN A 61 -7.71 11.26 -10.16
N ALA A 62 -6.48 11.39 -9.66
CA ALA A 62 -6.11 10.86 -8.35
C ALA A 62 -6.99 11.40 -7.20
N LYS A 63 -7.61 12.57 -7.36
CA LYS A 63 -8.56 13.13 -6.40
C LYS A 63 -9.90 12.39 -6.37
N GLU A 64 -10.21 11.59 -7.40
CA GLU A 64 -11.44 10.81 -7.52
C GLU A 64 -11.31 9.43 -6.87
N PHE A 65 -10.09 9.04 -6.46
CA PHE A 65 -9.80 7.71 -5.92
C PHE A 65 -9.53 7.62 -4.39
N PRO A 66 -9.92 8.61 -3.55
CA PRO A 66 -9.60 8.53 -2.13
C PRO A 66 -10.22 7.31 -1.44
N ASP A 67 -11.34 6.79 -1.98
CA ASP A 67 -12.08 5.66 -1.42
C ASP A 67 -11.73 4.31 -2.07
N ARG A 68 -10.80 4.31 -3.04
CA ARG A 68 -10.34 3.08 -3.69
C ARG A 68 -9.02 2.62 -3.11
N ALA A 69 -8.89 1.31 -2.91
CA ALA A 69 -7.65 0.67 -2.48
C ALA A 69 -7.59 -0.78 -2.97
N ILE A 70 -6.38 -1.24 -3.28
CA ILE A 70 -6.11 -2.65 -3.52
C ILE A 70 -5.52 -3.21 -2.23
N LEU A 71 -6.09 -4.34 -1.76
CA LEU A 71 -5.60 -5.05 -0.58
C LEU A 71 -4.79 -6.24 -1.03
N CYS A 72 -3.58 -6.38 -0.49
CA CYS A 72 -2.69 -7.48 -0.77
C CYS A 72 -2.46 -8.32 0.49
N PRO A 73 -2.35 -9.66 0.36
CA PRO A 73 -2.09 -10.52 1.51
C PRO A 73 -0.64 -10.42 2.00
N LYS A 74 0.29 -9.98 1.14
CA LYS A 74 1.73 -9.82 1.46
C LYS A 74 2.20 -8.39 1.21
N ASN A 75 3.12 -7.93 2.05
CA ASN A 75 3.72 -6.59 1.90
C ASN A 75 4.53 -6.46 0.60
N GLU A 76 5.19 -7.54 0.16
CA GLU A 76 5.95 -7.57 -1.11
C GLU A 76 5.04 -7.25 -2.31
N ASP A 77 3.86 -7.87 -2.37
CA ASP A 77 2.88 -7.61 -3.42
C ASP A 77 2.38 -6.15 -3.37
N THR A 78 2.23 -5.61 -2.15
CA THR A 78 1.84 -4.21 -1.95
C THR A 78 2.88 -3.24 -2.52
N PHE A 79 4.17 -3.52 -2.32
CA PHE A 79 5.24 -2.68 -2.88
C PHE A 79 5.24 -2.72 -4.41
N LEU A 80 5.13 -3.91 -5.01
CA LEU A 80 5.07 -4.06 -6.47
C LEU A 80 3.87 -3.33 -7.09
N LEU A 81 2.69 -3.43 -6.47
CA LEU A 81 1.50 -2.73 -6.94
C LEU A 81 1.60 -1.21 -6.75
N ASN A 82 2.17 -0.75 -5.65
CA ASN A 82 2.41 0.68 -5.43
C ASN A 82 3.37 1.26 -6.47
N ASP A 83 4.43 0.54 -6.82
CA ASP A 83 5.37 0.95 -7.86
C ASP A 83 4.70 1.01 -9.23
N ASP A 84 3.84 0.04 -9.58
CA ASP A 84 3.07 0.06 -10.82
C ASP A 84 2.14 1.28 -10.86
N VAL A 85 1.38 1.56 -9.78
CA VAL A 85 0.50 2.73 -9.70
C VAL A 85 1.28 4.05 -9.82
N ILE A 86 2.41 4.18 -9.13
CA ILE A 86 3.26 5.37 -9.22
C ILE A 86 3.82 5.54 -10.63
N ASN A 87 4.20 4.45 -11.32
CA ASN A 87 4.70 4.51 -12.70
C ASN A 87 3.62 4.99 -13.68
N ARG A 88 2.37 4.59 -13.48
CA ARG A 88 1.21 5.03 -14.31
C ARG A 88 0.81 6.49 -14.07
N LEU A 89 1.12 7.04 -12.88
CA LEU A 89 0.82 8.43 -12.55
C LEU A 89 1.75 9.37 -13.34
N GLU A 90 1.17 10.35 -14.03
CA GLU A 90 1.91 11.35 -14.78
C GLU A 90 2.69 12.30 -13.86
N GLY A 91 3.80 12.82 -14.39
CA GLY A 91 4.65 13.80 -13.70
C GLY A 91 5.99 13.24 -13.21
N ASP A 92 6.84 14.15 -12.73
CA ASP A 92 8.20 13.82 -12.31
C ASP A 92 8.22 13.10 -10.96
N VAL A 93 9.06 12.07 -10.88
CA VAL A 93 9.34 11.36 -9.64
C VAL A 93 10.23 12.20 -8.73
N GLN A 94 9.90 12.26 -7.46
CA GLN A 94 10.77 12.76 -6.40
C GLN A 94 11.17 11.61 -5.49
N SER A 95 12.46 11.38 -5.36
CA SER A 95 13.03 10.38 -4.46
C SER A 95 13.30 10.96 -3.08
N TYR A 96 12.95 10.20 -2.06
CA TYR A 96 13.24 10.48 -0.65
C TYR A 96 13.96 9.27 -0.06
N PHE A 97 15.04 9.53 0.68
CA PHE A 97 15.81 8.49 1.34
C PHE A 97 15.67 8.63 2.85
N SER A 98 15.55 7.52 3.57
CA SER A 98 15.61 7.53 5.03
C SER A 98 17.03 7.85 5.51
N VAL A 99 17.13 8.30 6.73
CA VAL A 99 18.39 8.39 7.46
C VAL A 99 18.25 7.45 8.64
N ASP A 100 18.88 6.28 8.52
CA ASP A 100 18.74 5.21 9.48
C ASP A 100 19.98 5.19 10.37
N SER A 101 19.80 5.04 11.67
CA SER A 101 20.85 4.96 12.68
C SER A 101 20.41 4.04 13.79
N ILE A 102 21.37 3.43 14.45
CA ILE A 102 21.14 2.69 15.69
C ILE A 102 21.50 3.58 16.89
N ASP A 103 20.73 3.46 17.94
CA ASP A 103 21.08 4.05 19.23
C ASP A 103 21.94 3.02 20.00
N ALA A 104 23.25 3.08 19.74
CA ALA A 104 24.22 2.23 20.40
C ALA A 104 25.13 3.07 21.28
N THR A 105 25.31 2.66 22.52
CA THR A 105 26.21 3.28 23.51
C THR A 105 27.67 2.99 23.23
N ASP A 106 27.96 1.89 22.51
CA ASP A 106 29.32 1.46 22.16
C ASP A 106 29.59 1.67 20.66
N GLU A 107 30.74 2.26 20.35
CA GLU A 107 31.18 2.48 18.99
C GLU A 107 31.42 1.15 18.22
N GLN A 108 31.82 0.10 18.92
CA GLN A 108 31.95 -1.24 18.34
C GLN A 108 30.62 -1.86 17.94
N GLU A 109 29.55 -1.63 18.68
CA GLU A 109 28.21 -2.05 18.27
C GLU A 109 27.76 -1.35 16.98
N ARG A 110 28.11 -0.08 16.79
CA ARG A 110 27.78 0.66 15.55
C ARG A 110 28.46 0.07 14.33
N LEU A 111 29.69 -0.44 14.48
CA LEU A 111 30.44 -1.06 13.37
C LEU A 111 29.82 -2.37 12.90
N ASN A 112 29.06 -3.07 13.76
CA ASN A 112 28.38 -4.30 13.41
C ASN A 112 27.14 -4.09 12.51
N PHE A 113 26.64 -2.86 12.42
CA PHE A 113 25.45 -2.49 11.65
C PHE A 113 25.78 -1.38 10.65
N PRO A 114 26.45 -1.69 9.54
CA PRO A 114 26.77 -0.68 8.53
C PRO A 114 25.48 -0.06 7.96
N THR A 115 25.57 1.18 7.51
CA THR A 115 24.43 1.95 7.00
C THR A 115 23.70 1.23 5.87
N GLU A 116 24.44 0.50 5.03
CA GLU A 116 23.90 -0.29 3.93
C GLU A 116 22.97 -1.41 4.42
N PHE A 117 23.36 -2.03 5.53
CA PHE A 117 22.51 -3.04 6.17
C PHE A 117 21.24 -2.42 6.75
N LEU A 118 21.37 -1.28 7.45
CA LEU A 118 20.20 -0.57 8.00
C LEU A 118 19.23 -0.11 6.90
N ASN A 119 19.76 0.40 5.79
CA ASN A 119 18.98 0.84 4.65
C ASN A 119 18.24 -0.32 3.93
N ALA A 120 18.73 -1.55 4.06
CA ALA A 120 18.08 -2.73 3.51
C ALA A 120 16.93 -3.25 4.38
N LEU A 121 16.86 -2.84 5.64
CA LEU A 121 15.79 -3.23 6.55
C LEU A 121 14.53 -2.44 6.24
N THR A 122 13.41 -3.14 6.16
CA THR A 122 12.07 -2.52 6.10
C THR A 122 11.25 -3.01 7.28
N PRO A 123 11.39 -2.39 8.47
CA PRO A 123 10.61 -2.77 9.64
C PRO A 123 9.11 -2.63 9.38
N SER A 124 8.31 -3.49 10.01
CA SER A 124 6.85 -3.42 9.89
C SER A 124 6.33 -2.03 10.27
N GLY A 125 5.45 -1.47 9.44
CA GLY A 125 4.89 -0.13 9.66
C GLY A 125 5.82 1.02 9.29
N MET A 126 6.95 0.76 8.64
CA MET A 126 7.87 1.78 8.12
C MET A 126 7.87 1.77 6.59
N PRO A 127 8.08 2.94 5.93
CA PRO A 127 8.29 2.98 4.49
C PRO A 127 9.68 2.42 4.15
N PRO A 128 9.91 1.96 2.91
CA PRO A 128 11.24 1.55 2.45
C PRO A 128 12.23 2.73 2.51
N HIS A 129 13.52 2.42 2.64
CA HIS A 129 14.60 3.41 2.63
C HIS A 129 14.51 4.40 1.46
N HIS A 130 14.20 3.90 0.27
CA HIS A 130 13.98 4.70 -0.93
C HIS A 130 12.49 4.80 -1.23
N LEU A 131 11.91 5.95 -0.94
CA LEU A 131 10.52 6.26 -1.23
C LEU A 131 10.43 7.18 -2.46
N GLN A 132 9.66 6.76 -3.46
CA GLN A 132 9.37 7.54 -4.66
C GLN A 132 7.95 8.10 -4.61
N LEU A 133 7.81 9.39 -4.85
CA LEU A 133 6.51 10.06 -4.87
C LEU A 133 6.35 10.95 -6.10
N LYS A 134 5.10 11.07 -6.58
CA LYS A 134 4.69 12.05 -7.59
C LYS A 134 3.58 12.94 -7.04
N ILE A 135 3.39 14.11 -7.65
CA ILE A 135 2.20 14.93 -7.34
C ILE A 135 0.96 14.14 -7.76
N GLY A 136 -0.06 14.12 -6.90
CA GLY A 136 -1.25 13.30 -7.08
C GLY A 136 -1.16 11.90 -6.43
N ALA A 137 0.01 11.46 -5.99
CA ALA A 137 0.13 10.18 -5.30
C ALA A 137 -0.70 10.18 -4.01
N ILE A 138 -1.42 9.08 -3.79
CA ILE A 138 -2.14 8.84 -2.55
C ILE A 138 -1.19 8.15 -1.60
N VAL A 139 -1.03 8.71 -0.41
CA VAL A 139 -0.15 8.18 0.64
C VAL A 139 -0.93 7.98 1.92
N MET A 140 -0.49 7.06 2.77
CA MET A 140 -1.06 6.81 4.07
C MET A 140 -0.06 7.17 5.17
N LEU A 141 -0.52 7.87 6.20
CA LEU A 141 0.29 8.11 7.38
C LEU A 141 0.50 6.81 8.15
N LEU A 142 1.74 6.50 8.49
CA LEU A 142 2.12 5.30 9.24
C LEU A 142 2.25 5.57 10.75
N ARG A 143 2.07 6.82 11.19
CA ARG A 143 2.06 7.22 12.59
C ARG A 143 1.23 8.48 12.82
N ASN A 144 0.87 8.73 14.08
CA ASN A 144 0.14 9.93 14.48
C ASN A 144 1.08 11.14 14.44
N LEU A 145 0.75 12.14 13.61
CA LEU A 145 1.47 13.41 13.54
C LEU A 145 0.73 14.50 14.32
N ASN A 146 -0.58 14.60 14.17
CA ASN A 146 -1.41 15.56 14.87
C ASN A 146 -2.86 15.07 14.91
N THR A 147 -3.23 14.39 16.00
CA THR A 147 -4.54 13.77 16.16
C THR A 147 -5.68 14.81 16.21
N LYS A 148 -5.41 16.01 16.77
CA LYS A 148 -6.40 17.09 16.82
C LYS A 148 -6.77 17.63 15.43
N ARG A 149 -5.88 17.47 14.44
CA ARG A 149 -6.09 17.87 13.04
C ARG A 149 -6.44 16.69 12.13
N GLY A 150 -6.72 15.53 12.67
CA GLY A 150 -7.03 14.32 11.90
C GLY A 150 -5.82 13.66 11.22
N LEU A 151 -4.58 14.08 11.53
CA LEU A 151 -3.37 13.49 10.99
C LEU A 151 -2.95 12.29 11.86
N CYS A 152 -3.69 11.21 11.72
CA CYS A 152 -3.52 9.97 12.49
C CYS A 152 -2.92 8.87 11.60
N ASN A 153 -2.40 7.83 12.24
CA ASN A 153 -2.07 6.58 11.55
C ASN A 153 -3.28 6.07 10.75
N GLY A 154 -3.06 5.66 9.51
CA GLY A 154 -4.11 5.24 8.58
C GLY A 154 -4.77 6.38 7.79
N THR A 155 -4.53 7.67 8.13
CA THR A 155 -5.08 8.78 7.35
C THR A 155 -4.49 8.80 5.95
N ARG A 156 -5.37 8.79 4.94
CA ARG A 156 -4.99 8.90 3.53
C ARG A 156 -4.89 10.36 3.12
N LEU A 157 -3.83 10.69 2.40
CA LEU A 157 -3.50 12.04 1.95
C LEU A 157 -3.13 12.02 0.47
N ILE A 158 -3.32 13.14 -0.21
CA ILE A 158 -2.86 13.33 -1.59
C ILE A 158 -1.66 14.26 -1.60
N VAL A 159 -0.60 13.87 -2.29
CA VAL A 159 0.59 14.71 -2.49
C VAL A 159 0.25 15.86 -3.43
N THR A 160 0.14 17.07 -2.91
CA THR A 160 -0.21 18.26 -3.69
C THR A 160 0.99 19.09 -4.10
N LYS A 161 2.10 19.00 -3.36
CA LYS A 161 3.32 19.78 -3.60
C LYS A 161 4.56 18.99 -3.20
N LYS A 162 5.60 19.11 -4.00
CA LYS A 162 6.94 18.61 -3.67
C LYS A 162 7.76 19.76 -3.09
N THR A 163 8.44 19.51 -1.98
CA THR A 163 9.37 20.47 -1.40
C THR A 163 10.75 19.82 -1.33
N SER A 164 11.72 20.43 -1.98
CA SER A 164 13.14 20.03 -1.88
C SER A 164 13.73 20.58 -0.58
N HIS A 165 13.34 20.02 0.57
CA HIS A 165 14.04 20.34 1.81
C HIS A 165 15.02 19.21 2.10
N ARG A 166 16.30 19.57 2.23
CA ARG A 166 17.31 18.73 2.89
C ARG A 166 16.76 18.39 4.28
N LYS A 167 16.75 17.12 4.60
CA LYS A 167 16.31 16.59 5.88
C LYS A 167 17.07 17.26 7.02
N GLN A 168 16.35 17.88 7.94
CA GLN A 168 16.80 17.95 9.33
C GLN A 168 16.34 16.65 9.98
N GLY A 169 17.28 15.89 10.54
CA GLY A 169 17.02 14.61 11.17
C GLY A 169 15.97 14.77 12.26
N VAL A 170 14.95 13.93 12.23
CA VAL A 170 14.07 13.72 13.36
C VAL A 170 14.80 12.73 14.26
N GLN A 171 15.41 13.26 15.33
CA GLN A 171 15.82 12.45 16.46
C GLN A 171 14.54 11.95 17.17
N THR A 172 14.40 10.65 17.28
CA THR A 172 13.45 9.98 18.20
C THR A 172 14.17 9.70 19.50
#